data_6a5953b215e2819b3c92fe86c9b9f86f
#
_entry.id   6a5953b215e2819b3c92fe86c9b9f86f
#
_cell.length_a   1.000
_cell.length_b   1.000
_cell.length_c   1.000
_cell.angle_alpha   90.00
_cell.angle_beta   90.00
_cell.angle_gamma   90.00
#
_symmetry.space_group_name_H-M   'P 1'
#
loop_
_entity.id
_entity.type
_entity.pdbx_description
1 polymer ?
#
loop_
_entity_poly.entity_id
_entity_poly.type
_entity_poly.pdbx_seq_one_letter_code
_entity_poly.pdbx_strand_id
1 'polypeptide(L)'
;LDLLAYLLVRYTAGDSVVVRLTYLIIAAEMIREKVLRSTRDEVPHSIAVEIDEFKVRDNDDIYIRANIFVERESQKGIVIGAKGSLLKKIGEQARKDIESLLGNKVFLDLWVKVKPDWRNKDKALKQFGYEG
;
A
#
# COMPACT_ATOMS: atom_id res chain seq x y z
N LEU A 1 2.85 -18.43 3.62
CA LEU A 1 3.41 -17.13 3.26
C LEU A 1 4.70 -16.90 4.00
N ASP A 2 4.67 -17.30 5.22
CA ASP A 2 5.67 -16.89 6.16
C ASP A 2 7.00 -17.60 5.95
N LEU A 3 6.99 -18.89 5.66
CA LEU A 3 8.22 -19.62 5.44
C LEU A 3 8.86 -19.25 4.12
N LEU A 4 8.06 -19.12 3.06
CA LEU A 4 8.59 -18.76 1.75
C LEU A 4 9.13 -17.33 1.74
N ALA A 5 8.39 -16.39 2.31
CA ALA A 5 8.83 -15.01 2.43
C ALA A 5 10.09 -14.89 3.29
N TYR A 6 10.13 -15.60 4.41
CA TYR A 6 11.28 -15.63 5.30
C TYR A 6 12.53 -16.20 4.59
N LEU A 7 12.37 -17.27 3.85
CA LEU A 7 13.47 -17.88 3.10
C LEU A 7 13.96 -16.95 1.99
N LEU A 8 13.05 -16.28 1.28
CA LEU A 8 13.41 -15.32 0.27
C LEU A 8 14.23 -14.16 0.83
N VAL A 9 13.82 -13.62 1.98
CA VAL A 9 14.57 -12.55 2.65
C VAL A 9 15.96 -13.02 3.06
N ARG A 10 16.04 -14.20 3.66
CA ARG A 10 17.30 -14.75 4.15
C ARG A 10 18.28 -15.05 3.01
N TYR A 11 17.79 -15.69 1.95
CA TYR A 11 18.65 -16.12 0.85
C TYR A 11 19.10 -14.99 -0.06
N THR A 12 18.31 -13.95 -0.16
CA THR A 12 18.65 -12.82 -1.03
C THR A 12 19.34 -11.70 -0.29
N ALA A 13 19.48 -11.82 1.03
CA ALA A 13 20.21 -10.90 1.88
C ALA A 13 19.78 -9.43 1.72
N GLY A 14 18.57 -9.19 1.26
CA GLY A 14 18.05 -7.84 1.07
C GLY A 14 18.69 -7.04 -0.06
N ASP A 15 19.66 -7.61 -0.77
CA ASP A 15 20.35 -6.90 -1.84
C ASP A 15 19.66 -7.05 -3.19
N SER A 16 18.68 -7.95 -3.30
CA SER A 16 17.96 -8.15 -4.53
C SER A 16 16.88 -7.10 -4.70
N VAL A 17 16.95 -6.34 -5.79
CA VAL A 17 15.92 -5.39 -6.19
C VAL A 17 14.58 -6.10 -6.36
N VAL A 18 14.60 -7.31 -6.90
CA VAL A 18 13.39 -8.12 -7.11
C VAL A 18 12.69 -8.41 -5.79
N VAL A 19 13.44 -8.79 -4.76
CA VAL A 19 12.87 -9.08 -3.44
C VAL A 19 12.28 -7.82 -2.83
N ARG A 20 12.97 -6.69 -2.88
CA ARG A 20 12.46 -5.42 -2.40
C ARG A 20 11.15 -5.04 -3.08
N LEU A 21 11.11 -5.12 -4.41
CA LEU A 21 9.91 -4.81 -5.17
C LEU A 21 8.77 -5.75 -4.79
N THR A 22 9.06 -7.02 -4.59
CA THR A 22 8.06 -8.00 -4.18
C THR A 22 7.44 -7.62 -2.83
N TYR A 23 8.25 -7.25 -1.85
CA TYR A 23 7.74 -6.81 -0.55
C TYR A 23 6.91 -5.54 -0.64
N LEU A 24 7.33 -4.59 -1.46
CA LEU A 24 6.58 -3.36 -1.68
C LEU A 24 5.21 -3.65 -2.29
N ILE A 25 5.15 -4.54 -3.27
CA ILE A 25 3.90 -4.94 -3.91
C ILE A 25 2.97 -5.63 -2.90
N ILE A 26 3.50 -6.56 -2.11
CA ILE A 26 2.70 -7.29 -1.12
C ILE A 26 2.19 -6.33 -0.05
N ALA A 27 3.02 -5.44 0.46
CA ALA A 27 2.61 -4.46 1.45
C ALA A 27 1.51 -3.54 0.91
N ALA A 28 1.64 -3.07 -0.32
CA ALA A 28 0.63 -2.26 -0.97
C ALA A 28 -0.71 -3.00 -1.10
N GLU A 29 -0.66 -4.28 -1.47
CA GLU A 29 -1.87 -5.11 -1.59
C GLU A 29 -2.51 -5.40 -0.22
N MET A 30 -1.73 -5.56 0.82
CA MET A 30 -2.26 -5.70 2.19
C MET A 30 -3.04 -4.46 2.61
N ILE A 31 -2.49 -3.29 2.33
CA ILE A 31 -3.17 -2.02 2.63
C ILE A 31 -4.45 -1.90 1.79
N ARG A 32 -4.35 -2.13 0.49
CA ARG A 32 -5.48 -2.04 -0.43
C ARG A 32 -6.62 -2.95 -0.01
N GLU A 33 -6.31 -4.19 0.36
CA GLU A 33 -7.30 -5.14 0.84
C GLU A 33 -8.03 -4.62 2.07
N LYS A 34 -7.31 -4.03 3.03
CA LYS A 34 -7.93 -3.48 4.23
C LYS A 34 -8.84 -2.30 3.92
N VAL A 35 -8.44 -1.44 2.99
CA VAL A 35 -9.29 -0.33 2.55
C VAL A 35 -10.58 -0.87 1.95
N LEU A 36 -10.49 -1.82 1.03
CA LEU A 36 -11.68 -2.38 0.37
C LEU A 36 -12.61 -3.07 1.36
N ARG A 37 -12.07 -3.85 2.28
CA ARG A 37 -12.87 -4.51 3.32
C ARG A 37 -13.57 -3.53 4.25
N SER A 38 -12.87 -2.47 4.63
CA SER A 38 -13.39 -1.51 5.60
C SER A 38 -14.43 -0.58 4.99
N THR A 39 -14.35 -0.34 3.70
CA THR A 39 -15.30 0.51 2.99
C THR A 39 -16.37 -0.27 2.25
N ARG A 40 -16.22 -1.57 2.14
CA ARG A 40 -17.13 -2.47 1.44
C ARG A 40 -17.39 -1.99 0.01
N ASP A 41 -18.66 -1.73 -0.33
CA ASP A 41 -19.04 -1.29 -1.67
C ASP A 41 -19.05 0.23 -1.85
N GLU A 42 -18.69 0.97 -0.81
CA GLU A 42 -18.74 2.43 -0.85
C GLU A 42 -17.59 3.05 -1.64
N VAL A 43 -16.49 2.32 -1.79
CA VAL A 43 -15.34 2.75 -2.57
C VAL A 43 -15.08 1.71 -3.65
N PRO A 44 -14.93 2.11 -4.92
CA PRO A 44 -14.74 1.17 -6.01
C PRO A 44 -13.38 0.48 -5.93
N HIS A 45 -13.29 -0.70 -6.55
CA HIS A 45 -12.04 -1.45 -6.65
C HIS A 45 -10.94 -0.72 -7.42
N SER A 46 -11.26 0.41 -7.99
CA SER A 46 -10.31 1.23 -8.72
C SER A 46 -9.35 2.02 -7.83
N ILE A 47 -9.44 1.91 -6.52
CA ILE A 47 -8.46 2.52 -5.65
C ILE A 47 -7.09 1.91 -5.87
N ALA A 48 -6.05 2.70 -5.69
CA ALA A 48 -4.67 2.25 -5.82
C ALA A 48 -3.90 2.60 -4.56
N VAL A 49 -2.91 1.77 -4.24
CA VAL A 49 -2.00 2.03 -3.13
C VAL A 49 -0.58 2.00 -3.66
N GLU A 50 0.18 3.04 -3.34
CA GLU A 50 1.57 3.17 -3.72
C GLU A 50 2.41 3.35 -2.47
N ILE A 51 3.47 2.56 -2.36
CA ILE A 51 4.44 2.76 -1.28
C ILE A 51 5.39 3.88 -1.71
N ASP A 52 5.34 4.98 -0.97
CA ASP A 52 6.12 6.16 -1.26
C ASP A 52 7.50 6.10 -0.60
N GLU A 53 7.57 5.53 0.59
CA GLU A 53 8.80 5.44 1.34
C GLU A 53 8.87 4.14 2.11
N PHE A 54 10.03 3.49 2.09
CA PHE A 54 10.29 2.27 2.82
C PHE A 54 11.70 2.36 3.38
N LYS A 55 11.83 2.52 4.70
CA LYS A 55 13.12 2.69 5.37
C LYS A 55 13.27 1.74 6.53
N VAL A 56 14.43 1.09 6.61
CA VAL A 56 14.81 0.32 7.77
C VAL A 56 15.66 1.25 8.67
N ARG A 57 15.20 1.45 9.90
CA ARG A 57 15.89 2.30 10.86
C ARG A 57 17.02 1.53 11.56
N ASP A 58 17.87 2.24 12.29
CA ASP A 58 19.05 1.66 12.96
C ASP A 58 18.68 0.57 13.97
N ASN A 59 17.51 0.65 14.58
CA ASN A 59 17.01 -0.36 15.53
C ASN A 59 16.21 -1.48 14.86
N ASP A 60 16.29 -1.61 13.55
CA ASP A 60 15.56 -2.57 12.73
C ASP A 60 14.05 -2.32 12.64
N ASP A 61 13.53 -1.26 13.20
CA ASP A 61 12.16 -0.83 12.96
C ASP A 61 12.02 -0.36 11.52
N ILE A 62 10.87 -0.61 10.94
CA ILE A 62 10.60 -0.29 9.54
C ILE A 62 9.60 0.86 9.47
N TYR A 63 9.94 1.87 8.70
CA TYR A 63 9.03 2.96 8.40
C TYR A 63 8.51 2.83 6.98
N ILE A 64 7.19 2.82 6.84
CA ILE A 64 6.52 2.73 5.54
C ILE A 64 5.55 3.88 5.42
N ARG A 65 5.70 4.66 4.35
CA ARG A 65 4.74 5.67 3.97
C ARG A 65 4.04 5.20 2.71
N ALA A 66 2.71 5.18 2.75
CA ALA A 66 1.89 4.73 1.64
C ALA A 66 0.82 5.76 1.29
N ASN A 67 0.58 5.92 0.00
CA ASN A 67 -0.48 6.77 -0.51
C ASN A 67 -1.62 5.89 -1.01
N ILE A 68 -2.82 6.20 -0.54
CA ILE A 68 -4.04 5.58 -1.02
C ILE A 68 -4.69 6.57 -1.98
N PHE A 69 -4.74 6.22 -3.26
CA PHE A 69 -5.32 7.07 -4.28
C PHE A 69 -6.77 6.72 -4.52
N VAL A 70 -7.62 7.74 -4.46
CA VAL A 70 -9.04 7.65 -4.80
C VAL A 70 -9.34 8.66 -5.91
N GLU A 71 -10.44 8.48 -6.61
CA GLU A 71 -10.78 9.35 -7.73
C GLU A 71 -11.52 10.63 -7.34
N ARG A 72 -12.25 10.59 -6.21
CA ARG A 72 -13.15 11.68 -5.81
C ARG A 72 -12.98 12.06 -4.34
N GLU A 73 -13.25 13.29 -4.02
CA GLU A 73 -13.23 13.80 -2.65
C GLU A 73 -14.18 13.03 -1.74
N SER A 74 -15.35 12.65 -2.24
CA SER A 74 -16.31 11.86 -1.46
C SER A 74 -15.73 10.51 -1.03
N GLN A 75 -14.95 9.89 -1.89
CA GLN A 75 -14.28 8.62 -1.58
C GLN A 75 -13.19 8.82 -0.53
N LYS A 76 -12.45 9.91 -0.62
CA LYS A 76 -11.44 10.26 0.37
C LYS A 76 -12.08 10.38 1.76
N GLY A 77 -13.20 11.08 1.85
CA GLY A 77 -13.94 11.21 3.10
C GLY A 77 -14.38 9.86 3.68
N ILE A 78 -14.82 8.95 2.82
CA ILE A 78 -15.22 7.60 3.23
C ILE A 78 -14.03 6.84 3.81
N VAL A 79 -12.89 6.86 3.14
CA VAL A 79 -11.69 6.12 3.58
C VAL A 79 -11.13 6.68 4.89
N ILE A 80 -11.15 7.99 5.06
CA ILE A 80 -10.67 8.64 6.28
C ILE A 80 -11.62 8.34 7.44
N GLY A 81 -12.93 8.43 7.16
CA GLY A 81 -13.95 8.24 8.19
C GLY A 81 -14.07 9.42 9.13
N ALA A 82 -15.01 9.34 10.06
CA ALA A 82 -15.25 10.41 11.03
C ALA A 82 -14.01 10.62 11.90
N LYS A 83 -13.45 11.83 11.84
CA LYS A 83 -12.26 12.21 12.61
C LYS A 83 -11.06 11.30 12.37
N GLY A 84 -10.97 10.71 11.19
CA GLY A 84 -9.87 9.82 10.84
C GLY A 84 -9.96 8.41 11.43
N SER A 85 -11.10 8.06 12.01
CA SER A 85 -11.26 6.79 12.72
C SER A 85 -11.11 5.55 11.83
N LEU A 86 -11.64 5.60 10.63
CA LEU A 86 -11.55 4.46 9.71
C LEU A 86 -10.14 4.28 9.18
N LEU A 87 -9.48 5.36 8.81
CA LEU A 87 -8.09 5.32 8.35
C LEU A 87 -7.17 4.78 9.43
N LYS A 88 -7.38 5.17 10.68
CA LYS A 88 -6.62 4.64 11.82
C LYS A 88 -6.81 3.14 11.96
N LYS A 89 -8.04 2.66 11.86
CA LYS A 89 -8.34 1.23 11.94
C LYS A 89 -7.70 0.45 10.80
N ILE A 90 -7.78 0.98 9.58
CA ILE A 90 -7.14 0.39 8.41
C ILE A 90 -5.64 0.28 8.65
N GLY A 91 -5.03 1.36 9.13
CA GLY A 91 -3.60 1.39 9.42
C GLY A 91 -3.17 0.36 10.46
N GLU A 92 -3.92 0.22 11.54
CA GLU A 92 -3.63 -0.77 12.56
C GLU A 92 -3.72 -2.21 12.04
N GLN A 93 -4.74 -2.52 11.27
CA GLN A 93 -4.91 -3.86 10.71
C GLN A 93 -3.86 -4.18 9.65
N ALA A 94 -3.60 -3.24 8.75
CA ALA A 94 -2.57 -3.43 7.72
C ALA A 94 -1.18 -3.53 8.34
N ARG A 95 -0.88 -2.73 9.35
CA ARG A 95 0.38 -2.76 10.06
C ARG A 95 0.66 -4.14 10.66
N LYS A 96 -0.33 -4.75 11.30
CA LYS A 96 -0.19 -6.08 11.88
C LYS A 96 0.15 -7.13 10.82
N ASP A 97 -0.52 -7.08 9.69
CA ASP A 97 -0.25 -8.01 8.59
C ASP A 97 1.14 -7.82 8.03
N ILE A 98 1.56 -6.57 7.86
CA ILE A 98 2.89 -6.26 7.34
C ILE A 98 3.97 -6.65 8.34
N GLU A 99 3.74 -6.43 9.64
CA GLU A 99 4.67 -6.88 10.68
C GLU A 99 4.84 -8.40 10.67
N SER A 100 3.75 -9.13 10.47
CA SER A 100 3.82 -10.59 10.35
C SER A 100 4.63 -11.02 9.13
N LEU A 101 4.51 -10.29 8.03
CA LEU A 101 5.26 -10.57 6.81
C LEU A 101 6.76 -10.29 6.99
N LEU A 102 7.09 -9.13 7.54
CA LEU A 102 8.47 -8.65 7.60
C LEU A 102 9.22 -9.13 8.85
N GLY A 103 8.49 -9.51 9.89
CA GLY A 103 9.09 -9.98 11.15
C GLY A 103 9.63 -8.87 12.04
N ASN A 104 9.39 -7.61 11.71
CA ASN A 104 9.89 -6.44 12.44
C ASN A 104 8.75 -5.49 12.76
N LYS A 105 8.99 -4.62 13.73
CA LYS A 105 8.04 -3.55 14.06
C LYS A 105 7.94 -2.56 12.91
N VAL A 106 6.71 -2.21 12.56
CA VAL A 106 6.43 -1.33 11.42
C VAL A 106 5.70 -0.07 11.89
N PHE A 107 6.19 1.08 11.44
CA PHE A 107 5.46 2.34 11.48
C PHE A 107 4.83 2.57 10.13
N LEU A 108 3.51 2.54 10.08
CA LEU A 108 2.76 2.69 8.84
C LEU A 108 2.09 4.06 8.81
N ASP A 109 2.55 4.91 7.88
CA ASP A 109 2.06 6.25 7.68
C ASP A 109 1.20 6.28 6.40
N LEU A 110 -0.12 6.36 6.57
CA LEU A 110 -1.06 6.32 5.46
C LEU A 110 -1.57 7.71 5.11
N TRP A 111 -1.57 8.02 3.81
CA TRP A 111 -2.10 9.25 3.26
C TRP A 111 -3.16 8.91 2.23
N VAL A 112 -4.27 9.62 2.26
CA VAL A 112 -5.31 9.47 1.24
C VAL A 112 -5.25 10.68 0.33
N LYS A 113 -5.10 10.43 -0.97
CA LYS A 113 -4.96 11.48 -1.98
C LYS A 113 -6.00 11.30 -3.06
N VAL A 114 -6.57 12.41 -3.50
CA VAL A 114 -7.48 12.41 -4.64
C VAL A 114 -6.65 12.58 -5.91
N LYS A 115 -6.83 11.66 -6.84
CA LYS A 115 -6.19 11.71 -8.14
C LYS A 115 -7.24 11.48 -9.20
N PRO A 116 -7.88 12.55 -9.67
CA PRO A 116 -8.94 12.43 -10.67
C PRO A 116 -8.44 11.72 -11.91
N ASP A 117 -9.27 10.88 -12.46
CA ASP A 117 -9.01 10.18 -13.73
C ASP A 117 -7.75 9.33 -13.75
N TRP A 118 -7.29 8.87 -12.60
CA TRP A 118 -6.11 8.02 -12.58
C TRP A 118 -6.31 6.71 -13.38
N ARG A 119 -7.57 6.26 -13.54
CA ARG A 119 -7.89 5.13 -14.40
C ARG A 119 -7.57 5.39 -15.86
N ASN A 120 -7.54 6.66 -16.28
CA ASN A 120 -7.24 7.05 -17.65
C ASN A 120 -5.75 7.16 -17.90
N LYS A 121 -4.93 6.88 -16.91
CA LYS A 121 -3.48 6.90 -17.04
C LYS A 121 -3.00 5.98 -18.16
N ASP A 122 -3.59 4.80 -18.25
CA ASP A 122 -3.26 3.85 -19.32
C ASP A 122 -3.64 4.38 -20.68
N LYS A 123 -4.77 5.07 -20.79
CA LYS A 123 -5.15 5.75 -22.04
C LYS A 123 -4.15 6.81 -22.42
N ALA A 124 -3.70 7.62 -21.48
CA ALA A 124 -2.71 8.65 -21.72
C ALA A 124 -1.40 8.05 -22.21
N LEU A 125 -0.95 6.96 -21.57
CA LEU A 125 0.24 6.26 -22.00
C LEU A 125 0.11 5.70 -23.41
N LYS A 126 -1.03 5.13 -23.75
CA LYS A 126 -1.31 4.65 -25.11
C LYS A 126 -1.27 5.77 -26.12
N GLN A 127 -1.85 6.92 -25.79
CA GLN A 127 -1.82 8.09 -26.68
C GLN A 127 -0.41 8.59 -26.95
N PHE A 128 0.53 8.36 -26.05
CA PHE A 128 1.93 8.75 -26.19
C PHE A 128 2.79 7.70 -26.87
N GLY A 129 2.19 6.72 -27.52
CA GLY A 129 2.92 5.77 -28.34
C GLY A 129 3.13 4.39 -27.76
N TYR A 130 2.56 4.11 -26.59
CA TYR A 130 2.60 2.77 -26.02
C TYR A 130 1.60 1.81 -26.64
N GLU A 131 0.82 2.34 -27.50
CA GLU A 131 -0.19 1.59 -28.20
C GLU A 131 0.36 0.76 -29.34
N GLY A 132 1.56 0.97 -29.62
CA GLY A 132 2.38 0.20 -30.55
C GLY A 132 1.90 0.14 -31.92
#